data_981bbe39133cb8989d45013ce9bf36c6
#
_entry.id   981bbe39133cb8989d45013ce9bf36c6
#
_cell.length_a   1.000
_cell.length_b   1.000
_cell.length_c   1.000
_cell.angle_alpha   90.00
_cell.angle_beta   90.00
_cell.angle_gamma   90.00
#
_symmetry.space_group_name_H-M   'P 1'
#
loop_
_entity.id
_entity.type
_entity.pdbx_description
1 polymer ?
#
loop_
_entity_poly.entity_id
_entity_poly.type
_entity_poly.pdbx_seq_one_letter_code
_entity_poly.pdbx_strand_id
1 'polypeptide(L)'
;MTKVAIILAPGFEEIEAITAVDVFRRAQYDCDLVGFSDLVEGSHQIKVKADCLLDHVLEDYDLIYLPGGMPGAHHLKEKALVIESLKAHAHKGGLIAAICAAPIVLDQAGLLDQHTFVNYPGFQEDIASGHYKEDALVVIDGQIATSKGPATALPFAYSLVDLLTKDSEPLRESMQYEAFLNGIRAGKETL
;
A
#
# COMPACT_ATOMS: atom_id res chain seq x y z
N MET A 1 3.90 -12.91 15.37
CA MET A 1 2.69 -12.57 14.59
C MET A 1 3.11 -11.45 13.66
N THR A 2 2.79 -11.52 12.39
CA THR A 2 3.16 -10.51 11.40
C THR A 2 2.46 -9.19 11.72
N LYS A 3 3.24 -8.11 11.79
CA LYS A 3 2.75 -6.75 12.09
C LYS A 3 2.78 -5.86 10.86
N VAL A 4 1.68 -5.19 10.58
CA VAL A 4 1.54 -4.30 9.43
C VAL A 4 1.08 -2.92 9.86
N ALA A 5 1.75 -1.87 9.40
CA ALA A 5 1.31 -0.49 9.54
C ALA A 5 0.75 0.03 8.21
N ILE A 6 -0.47 0.53 8.21
CA ILE A 6 -1.04 1.29 7.09
C ILE A 6 -1.13 2.75 7.52
N ILE A 7 -0.35 3.64 6.87
CA ILE A 7 -0.27 5.04 7.29
C ILE A 7 -1.37 5.87 6.64
N LEU A 8 -2.25 6.45 7.44
CA LEU A 8 -3.35 7.30 7.01
C LEU A 8 -3.03 8.78 7.19
N ALA A 9 -2.84 9.49 6.08
CA ALA A 9 -2.77 10.95 6.03
C ALA A 9 -4.10 11.52 5.49
N PRO A 10 -4.52 12.74 5.87
CA PRO A 10 -5.71 13.37 5.32
C PRO A 10 -5.67 13.40 3.78
N GLY A 11 -6.74 12.94 3.14
CA GLY A 11 -6.82 12.79 1.68
C GLY A 11 -6.25 11.46 1.14
N PHE A 12 -6.09 10.44 1.99
CA PHE A 12 -5.75 9.09 1.53
C PHE A 12 -6.85 8.49 0.65
N GLU A 13 -6.52 7.55 -0.23
CA GLU A 13 -7.50 6.82 -1.03
C GLU A 13 -8.13 5.68 -0.21
N GLU A 14 -9.44 5.77 -0.01
CA GLU A 14 -10.18 4.88 0.88
C GLU A 14 -10.17 3.43 0.42
N ILE A 15 -10.37 3.19 -0.88
CA ILE A 15 -10.36 1.83 -1.44
C ILE A 15 -9.01 1.16 -1.18
N GLU A 16 -7.92 1.89 -1.37
CA GLU A 16 -6.57 1.35 -1.25
C GLU A 16 -6.21 0.99 0.20
N ALA A 17 -6.57 1.86 1.16
CA ALA A 17 -6.31 1.63 2.57
C ALA A 17 -7.22 0.54 3.16
N ILE A 18 -8.55 0.65 2.91
CA ILE A 18 -9.53 -0.25 3.54
C ILE A 18 -9.44 -1.66 2.96
N THR A 19 -9.22 -1.79 1.65
CA THR A 19 -8.96 -3.10 1.05
C THR A 19 -7.74 -3.78 1.66
N ALA A 20 -6.64 -3.07 1.83
CA ALA A 20 -5.42 -3.62 2.40
C ALA A 20 -5.63 -4.07 3.85
N VAL A 21 -6.21 -3.23 4.72
CA VAL A 21 -6.43 -3.59 6.12
C VAL A 21 -7.39 -4.77 6.26
N ASP A 22 -8.46 -4.83 5.46
CA ASP A 22 -9.40 -5.96 5.50
C ASP A 22 -8.70 -7.28 5.11
N VAL A 23 -7.92 -7.29 4.04
CA VAL A 23 -7.17 -8.47 3.59
C VAL A 23 -6.14 -8.91 4.64
N PHE A 24 -5.36 -7.99 5.20
CA PHE A 24 -4.35 -8.33 6.20
C PHE A 24 -4.97 -8.86 7.50
N ARG A 25 -6.07 -8.27 7.95
CA ARG A 25 -6.80 -8.78 9.13
C ARG A 25 -7.44 -10.14 8.89
N ARG A 26 -7.94 -10.42 7.68
CA ARG A 26 -8.37 -11.77 7.27
C ARG A 26 -7.20 -12.76 7.28
N ALA A 27 -6.00 -12.33 6.89
CA ALA A 27 -4.78 -13.12 6.99
C ALA A 27 -4.29 -13.35 8.43
N GLN A 28 -5.02 -12.83 9.44
CA GLN A 28 -4.67 -12.90 10.86
C GLN A 28 -3.35 -12.16 11.17
N TYR A 29 -3.06 -11.08 10.45
CA TYR A 29 -1.98 -10.18 10.80
C TYR A 29 -2.44 -9.16 11.85
N ASP A 30 -1.51 -8.74 12.69
CA ASP A 30 -1.66 -7.58 13.56
C ASP A 30 -1.49 -6.31 12.70
N CYS A 31 -2.61 -5.77 12.23
CA CYS A 31 -2.61 -4.68 11.25
C CYS A 31 -3.24 -3.43 11.84
N ASP A 32 -2.41 -2.38 11.98
CA ASP A 32 -2.78 -1.08 12.51
C ASP A 32 -3.00 -0.06 11.39
N LEU A 33 -4.09 0.68 11.50
CA LEU A 33 -4.30 1.95 10.81
C LEU A 33 -3.60 3.05 11.64
N VAL A 34 -2.44 3.51 11.17
CA VAL A 34 -1.61 4.50 11.85
C VAL A 34 -1.95 5.88 11.30
N GLY A 35 -2.70 6.68 12.04
CA GLY A 35 -3.24 7.94 11.59
C GLY A 35 -2.38 9.16 11.94
N PHE A 36 -2.46 10.22 11.13
CA PHE A 36 -1.97 11.55 11.50
C PHE A 36 -2.84 12.19 12.59
N SER A 37 -4.07 11.70 12.77
CA SER A 37 -5.03 12.07 13.81
C SER A 37 -5.93 10.87 14.12
N ASP A 38 -6.68 10.92 15.22
CA ASP A 38 -7.61 9.85 15.64
C ASP A 38 -8.70 9.56 14.59
N LEU A 39 -9.15 10.58 13.86
CA LEU A 39 -10.12 10.47 12.77
C LEU A 39 -9.54 11.11 11.52
N VAL A 40 -9.26 10.29 10.50
CA VAL A 40 -8.64 10.75 9.25
C VAL A 40 -9.68 10.75 8.14
N GLU A 41 -9.82 11.87 7.44
CA GLU A 41 -10.72 12.00 6.29
C GLU A 41 -9.97 11.66 5.01
N GLY A 42 -10.50 10.74 4.22
CA GLY A 42 -9.97 10.34 2.91
C GLY A 42 -10.29 11.33 1.78
N SER A 43 -9.81 11.02 0.59
CA SER A 43 -9.98 11.86 -0.60
C SER A 43 -11.43 11.98 -1.06
N HIS A 44 -12.28 11.05 -0.68
CA HIS A 44 -13.72 11.02 -0.99
C HIS A 44 -14.60 11.28 0.25
N GLN A 45 -14.05 11.98 1.26
CA GLN A 45 -14.77 12.46 2.45
C GLN A 45 -15.25 11.33 3.38
N ILE A 46 -14.73 10.12 3.24
CA ILE A 46 -15.01 9.02 4.17
C ILE A 46 -14.03 9.15 5.35
N LYS A 47 -14.58 9.19 6.56
CA LYS A 47 -13.79 9.32 7.78
C LYS A 47 -13.50 7.96 8.37
N VAL A 48 -12.22 7.69 8.58
CA VAL A 48 -11.73 6.44 9.14
C VAL A 48 -11.05 6.72 10.48
N LYS A 49 -11.43 5.96 11.50
CA LYS A 49 -10.78 6.02 12.80
C LYS A 49 -9.47 5.25 12.74
N ALA A 50 -8.37 5.89 13.14
CA ALA A 50 -7.09 5.23 13.29
C ALA A 50 -7.08 4.33 14.54
N ASP A 51 -6.31 3.25 14.49
CA ASP A 51 -6.07 2.38 15.65
C ASP A 51 -5.05 3.01 16.60
N CYS A 52 -4.06 3.72 16.03
CA CYS A 52 -3.05 4.46 16.78
C CYS A 52 -2.60 5.71 16.01
N LEU A 53 -1.87 6.59 16.69
CA LEU A 53 -1.31 7.81 16.08
C LEU A 53 0.13 7.58 15.60
N LEU A 54 0.50 8.29 14.53
CA LEU A 54 1.89 8.38 14.08
C LEU A 54 2.63 9.40 14.97
N ASP A 55 3.14 8.97 16.12
CA ASP A 55 3.84 9.78 17.11
C ASP A 55 5.29 9.38 17.35
N HIS A 56 5.73 8.26 16.75
CA HIS A 56 7.11 7.77 16.81
C HIS A 56 7.49 7.04 15.51
N VAL A 57 8.78 6.73 15.33
CA VAL A 57 9.30 5.96 14.19
C VAL A 57 8.77 4.53 14.24
N LEU A 58 8.23 4.07 13.11
CA LEU A 58 7.60 2.75 12.99
C LEU A 58 8.66 1.65 12.78
N GLU A 59 9.30 1.21 13.86
CA GLU A 59 10.40 0.23 13.79
C GLU A 59 9.97 -1.23 14.00
N ASP A 60 8.81 -1.46 14.63
CA ASP A 60 8.38 -2.78 15.11
C ASP A 60 7.39 -3.49 14.17
N TYR A 61 7.28 -3.03 12.93
CA TYR A 61 6.42 -3.61 11.90
C TYR A 61 7.25 -4.46 10.91
N ASP A 62 6.62 -5.45 10.30
CA ASP A 62 7.19 -6.27 9.23
C ASP A 62 6.92 -5.63 7.86
N LEU A 63 5.82 -4.88 7.74
CA LEU A 63 5.41 -4.15 6.55
C LEU A 63 4.91 -2.75 6.92
N ILE A 64 5.40 -1.73 6.19
CA ILE A 64 4.78 -0.40 6.14
C ILE A 64 4.09 -0.24 4.78
N TYR A 65 2.79 0.04 4.80
CA TYR A 65 1.97 0.23 3.61
C TYR A 65 1.51 1.69 3.50
N LEU A 66 1.72 2.27 2.32
CA LEU A 66 1.35 3.65 1.98
C LEU A 66 0.22 3.63 0.94
N PRO A 67 -1.03 3.96 1.31
CA PRO A 67 -2.08 4.21 0.34
C PRO A 67 -1.78 5.52 -0.41
N GLY A 68 -2.29 5.62 -1.64
CA GLY A 68 -2.26 6.85 -2.39
C GLY A 68 -3.38 7.82 -2.02
N GLY A 69 -3.97 8.43 -3.03
CA GLY A 69 -4.93 9.52 -2.86
C GLY A 69 -4.26 10.88 -2.76
N MET A 70 -5.00 11.90 -3.19
CA MET A 70 -4.54 13.29 -3.12
C MET A 70 -5.48 14.12 -2.26
N PRO A 71 -4.96 14.97 -1.37
CA PRO A 71 -3.54 15.29 -1.12
C PRO A 71 -2.79 14.32 -0.19
N GLY A 72 -3.35 13.14 0.15
CA GLY A 72 -2.79 12.19 1.12
C GLY A 72 -1.32 11.83 0.84
N ALA A 73 -0.98 11.49 -0.40
CA ALA A 73 0.39 11.14 -0.77
C ALA A 73 1.38 12.32 -0.57
N HIS A 74 0.95 13.56 -0.82
CA HIS A 74 1.76 14.74 -0.53
C HIS A 74 1.95 14.94 0.98
N HIS A 75 0.91 14.78 1.78
CA HIS A 75 1.03 14.86 3.23
C HIS A 75 1.97 13.79 3.79
N LEU A 76 1.94 12.56 3.24
CA LEU A 76 2.90 11.51 3.60
C LEU A 76 4.33 11.92 3.23
N LYS A 77 4.53 12.45 2.01
CA LYS A 77 5.83 12.89 1.49
C LYS A 77 6.45 14.01 2.34
N GLU A 78 5.64 14.93 2.85
CA GLU A 78 6.07 16.08 3.63
C GLU A 78 6.28 15.78 5.12
N LYS A 79 5.76 14.67 5.62
CA LYS A 79 5.86 14.30 7.04
C LYS A 79 7.21 13.67 7.36
N ALA A 80 8.09 14.39 8.04
CA ALA A 80 9.43 13.91 8.40
C ALA A 80 9.40 12.52 9.07
N LEU A 81 8.47 12.30 9.99
CA LEU A 81 8.34 11.04 10.72
C LEU A 81 7.99 9.85 9.82
N VAL A 82 7.25 10.06 8.71
CA VAL A 82 7.02 9.03 7.68
C VAL A 82 8.33 8.69 6.99
N ILE A 83 9.06 9.70 6.53
CA ILE A 83 10.33 9.50 5.82
C ILE A 83 11.37 8.81 6.72
N GLU A 84 11.47 9.20 7.98
CA GLU A 84 12.34 8.57 8.97
C GLU A 84 11.94 7.10 9.22
N SER A 85 10.65 6.81 9.36
CA SER A 85 10.12 5.46 9.52
C SER A 85 10.48 4.57 8.33
N LEU A 86 10.27 5.05 7.09
CA LEU A 86 10.58 4.31 5.88
C LEU A 86 12.08 4.00 5.77
N LYS A 87 12.96 4.98 6.06
CA LYS A 87 14.40 4.79 6.04
C LYS A 87 14.88 3.79 7.09
N ALA A 88 14.39 3.93 8.32
CA ALA A 88 14.73 3.02 9.41
C ALA A 88 14.26 1.59 9.11
N HIS A 89 13.04 1.44 8.58
CA HIS A 89 12.45 0.17 8.20
C HIS A 89 13.21 -0.50 7.06
N ALA A 90 13.54 0.26 6.00
CA ALA A 90 14.36 -0.22 4.87
C ALA A 90 15.74 -0.69 5.31
N HIS A 91 16.38 0.05 6.23
CA HIS A 91 17.70 -0.31 6.75
C HIS A 91 17.71 -1.66 7.49
N LYS A 92 16.59 -2.04 8.11
CA LYS A 92 16.38 -3.34 8.76
C LYS A 92 15.99 -4.46 7.78
N GLY A 93 15.82 -4.16 6.50
CA GLY A 93 15.34 -5.11 5.49
C GLY A 93 13.83 -5.34 5.54
N GLY A 94 13.07 -4.46 6.18
CA GLY A 94 11.62 -4.53 6.28
C GLY A 94 10.93 -4.25 4.94
N LEU A 95 9.75 -4.86 4.74
CA LEU A 95 8.97 -4.72 3.50
C LEU A 95 8.24 -3.37 3.47
N ILE A 96 8.32 -2.66 2.35
CA ILE A 96 7.62 -1.40 2.14
C ILE A 96 6.75 -1.50 0.90
N ALA A 97 5.48 -1.13 1.05
CA ALA A 97 4.49 -1.14 -0.02
C ALA A 97 3.93 0.26 -0.27
N ALA A 98 3.80 0.65 -1.55
CA ALA A 98 3.19 1.92 -1.94
C ALA A 98 2.31 1.75 -3.18
N ILE A 99 1.11 2.32 -3.16
CA ILE A 99 0.16 2.19 -4.26
C ILE A 99 -0.24 3.57 -4.83
N CYS A 100 -0.59 3.61 -6.11
CA CYS A 100 -1.17 4.79 -6.78
C CYS A 100 -0.20 5.99 -6.80
N ALA A 101 -0.51 7.09 -6.11
CA ALA A 101 0.36 8.26 -5.99
C ALA A 101 1.49 8.07 -4.96
N ALA A 102 1.38 7.10 -4.04
CA ALA A 102 2.29 6.96 -2.90
C ALA A 102 3.76 6.66 -3.25
N PRO A 103 4.15 6.09 -4.41
CA PRO A 103 5.57 5.93 -4.75
C PRO A 103 6.39 7.24 -4.74
N ILE A 104 5.76 8.43 -4.87
CA ILE A 104 6.46 9.72 -4.68
C ILE A 104 7.07 9.87 -3.27
N VAL A 105 6.52 9.17 -2.27
CA VAL A 105 7.01 9.17 -0.89
C VAL A 105 8.27 8.32 -0.78
N LEU A 106 8.32 7.20 -1.52
CA LEU A 106 9.51 6.33 -1.59
C LEU A 106 10.68 7.05 -2.26
N ASP A 107 10.41 7.81 -3.33
CA ASP A 107 11.41 8.66 -3.98
C ASP A 107 11.97 9.72 -3.03
N GLN A 108 11.08 10.43 -2.29
CA GLN A 108 11.47 11.39 -1.26
C GLN A 108 12.33 10.77 -0.15
N ALA A 109 12.10 9.51 0.18
CA ALA A 109 12.89 8.77 1.14
C ALA A 109 14.22 8.23 0.55
N GLY A 110 14.44 8.35 -0.77
CA GLY A 110 15.59 7.81 -1.48
C GLY A 110 15.57 6.27 -1.57
N LEU A 111 14.39 5.69 -1.60
CA LEU A 111 14.20 4.22 -1.60
C LEU A 111 13.86 3.64 -2.97
N LEU A 112 13.73 4.46 -4.02
CA LEU A 112 13.49 4.00 -5.38
C LEU A 112 14.76 3.88 -6.23
N ASP A 113 15.89 4.40 -5.78
CA ASP A 113 17.13 4.30 -6.53
C ASP A 113 17.48 2.82 -6.83
N GLN A 114 17.72 2.52 -8.10
CA GLN A 114 17.96 1.17 -8.63
C GLN A 114 16.77 0.18 -8.55
N HIS A 115 15.59 0.61 -8.05
CA HIS A 115 14.41 -0.23 -7.99
C HIS A 115 13.46 -0.02 -9.18
N THR A 116 12.81 -1.10 -9.61
CA THR A 116 11.70 -1.04 -10.55
C THR A 116 10.40 -0.76 -9.78
N PHE A 117 9.57 0.11 -10.31
CA PHE A 117 8.30 0.47 -9.67
C PHE A 117 7.19 0.71 -10.68
N VAL A 118 5.96 0.71 -10.21
CA VAL A 118 4.76 1.18 -10.90
C VAL A 118 3.99 2.13 -9.99
N ASN A 119 3.30 3.08 -10.58
CA ASN A 119 2.43 4.02 -9.88
C ASN A 119 1.18 4.36 -10.72
N TYR A 120 0.33 5.22 -10.21
CA TYR A 120 -0.78 5.78 -10.97
C TYR A 120 -0.25 6.62 -12.14
N PRO A 121 -0.78 6.47 -13.37
CA PRO A 121 -0.32 7.20 -14.54
C PRO A 121 -0.26 8.72 -14.32
N GLY A 122 0.87 9.32 -14.69
CA GLY A 122 1.16 10.75 -14.50
C GLY A 122 2.09 11.04 -13.32
N PHE A 123 2.03 10.28 -12.22
CA PHE A 123 2.87 10.53 -11.04
C PHE A 123 4.34 10.11 -11.22
N GLN A 124 4.67 9.32 -12.25
CA GLN A 124 6.07 9.03 -12.59
C GLN A 124 6.87 10.27 -12.97
N GLU A 125 6.19 11.35 -13.39
CA GLU A 125 6.84 12.63 -13.71
C GLU A 125 7.37 13.37 -12.46
N ASP A 126 6.81 13.06 -11.29
CA ASP A 126 7.20 13.61 -9.99
C ASP A 126 8.25 12.74 -9.26
N ILE A 127 8.72 11.67 -9.90
CA ILE A 127 9.69 10.70 -9.35
C ILE A 127 11.00 10.86 -10.12
N ALA A 128 12.07 11.16 -9.40
CA ALA A 128 13.39 11.42 -9.97
C ALA A 128 14.27 10.18 -10.11
N SER A 129 13.95 9.09 -9.40
CA SER A 129 14.77 7.88 -9.32
C SER A 129 14.00 6.60 -9.67
N GLY A 130 14.72 5.50 -9.88
CA GLY A 130 14.13 4.20 -10.18
C GLY A 130 13.73 3.98 -11.64
N HIS A 131 13.14 2.80 -11.90
CA HIS A 131 12.77 2.35 -13.24
C HIS A 131 11.25 2.15 -13.33
N TYR A 132 10.55 3.11 -13.92
CA TYR A 132 9.10 3.01 -14.11
C TYR A 132 8.71 1.91 -15.09
N LYS A 133 7.75 1.07 -14.70
CA LYS A 133 7.22 -0.03 -15.52
C LYS A 133 5.73 0.18 -15.83
N GLU A 134 5.46 0.82 -16.95
CA GLU A 134 4.12 1.25 -17.35
C GLU A 134 3.08 0.12 -17.43
N ASP A 135 3.46 -1.02 -17.99
CA ASP A 135 2.54 -2.15 -18.26
C ASP A 135 2.27 -3.04 -17.04
N ALA A 136 2.92 -2.78 -15.90
CA ALA A 136 2.71 -3.57 -14.70
C ALA A 136 1.51 -3.09 -13.89
N LEU A 137 0.78 -4.02 -13.28
CA LEU A 137 -0.23 -3.73 -12.26
C LEU A 137 0.35 -3.73 -10.86
N VAL A 138 1.28 -4.64 -10.61
CA VAL A 138 2.03 -4.80 -9.37
C VAL A 138 3.50 -5.04 -9.73
N VAL A 139 4.41 -4.42 -9.03
CA VAL A 139 5.85 -4.64 -9.12
C VAL A 139 6.38 -4.95 -7.73
N ILE A 140 7.16 -6.02 -7.63
CA ILE A 140 7.88 -6.40 -6.44
C ILE A 140 9.36 -6.43 -6.82
N ASP A 141 10.15 -5.62 -6.15
CA ASP A 141 11.59 -5.53 -6.38
C ASP A 141 12.32 -5.46 -5.03
N GLY A 142 12.85 -6.61 -4.61
CA GLY A 142 13.45 -6.76 -3.29
C GLY A 142 12.44 -6.51 -2.17
N GLN A 143 12.74 -5.51 -1.34
CA GLN A 143 11.88 -5.11 -0.22
C GLN A 143 10.84 -4.04 -0.58
N ILE A 144 10.83 -3.56 -1.82
CA ILE A 144 9.91 -2.54 -2.31
C ILE A 144 8.82 -3.20 -3.15
N ALA A 145 7.57 -2.97 -2.79
CA ALA A 145 6.41 -3.40 -3.57
C ALA A 145 5.57 -2.18 -3.96
N THR A 146 5.18 -2.09 -5.23
CA THR A 146 4.37 -0.98 -5.72
C THR A 146 3.20 -1.46 -6.57
N SER A 147 2.13 -0.67 -6.62
CA SER A 147 0.93 -1.01 -7.41
C SER A 147 0.29 0.22 -8.05
N LYS A 148 -0.52 0.00 -9.08
CA LYS A 148 -0.97 1.04 -10.00
C LYS A 148 -2.06 1.95 -9.47
N GLY A 149 -3.03 1.44 -8.70
CA GLY A 149 -4.12 2.28 -8.21
C GLY A 149 -5.30 1.50 -7.62
N PRO A 150 -6.45 2.14 -7.35
CA PRO A 150 -7.54 1.56 -6.56
C PRO A 150 -8.02 0.19 -7.06
N ALA A 151 -8.15 0.00 -8.38
CA ALA A 151 -8.59 -1.28 -8.95
C ALA A 151 -7.59 -2.43 -8.72
N THR A 152 -6.33 -2.13 -8.43
CA THR A 152 -5.29 -3.12 -8.14
C THR A 152 -5.06 -3.37 -6.66
N ALA A 153 -5.83 -2.75 -5.76
CA ALA A 153 -5.65 -2.87 -4.31
C ALA A 153 -5.79 -4.32 -3.81
N LEU A 154 -6.79 -5.07 -4.29
CA LEU A 154 -6.98 -6.48 -3.92
C LEU A 154 -5.81 -7.38 -4.36
N PRO A 155 -5.45 -7.47 -5.66
CA PRO A 155 -4.31 -8.29 -6.07
C PRO A 155 -3.00 -7.84 -5.43
N PHE A 156 -2.83 -6.55 -5.16
CA PHE A 156 -1.66 -6.04 -4.46
C PHE A 156 -1.60 -6.55 -3.01
N ALA A 157 -2.70 -6.45 -2.26
CA ALA A 157 -2.77 -6.95 -0.90
C ALA A 157 -2.50 -8.47 -0.82
N TYR A 158 -3.02 -9.28 -1.77
CA TYR A 158 -2.71 -10.70 -1.85
C TYR A 158 -1.24 -10.97 -2.12
N SER A 159 -0.61 -10.21 -3.05
CA SER A 159 0.83 -10.34 -3.31
C SER A 159 1.67 -10.03 -2.06
N LEU A 160 1.25 -9.06 -1.25
CA LEU A 160 1.93 -8.74 0.01
C LEU A 160 1.73 -9.84 1.08
N VAL A 161 0.55 -10.49 1.12
CA VAL A 161 0.35 -11.67 1.97
C VAL A 161 1.28 -12.81 1.58
N ASP A 162 1.45 -13.06 0.27
CA ASP A 162 2.37 -14.08 -0.23
C ASP A 162 3.83 -13.76 0.15
N LEU A 163 4.26 -12.50 0.04
CA LEU A 163 5.60 -12.04 0.45
C LEU A 163 5.85 -12.19 1.95
N LEU A 164 4.83 -12.01 2.78
CA LEU A 164 4.91 -12.13 4.24
C LEU A 164 4.83 -13.60 4.72
N THR A 165 5.15 -14.54 3.84
CA THR A 165 5.27 -15.98 4.13
C THR A 165 3.96 -16.72 4.37
N LYS A 166 2.82 -16.15 3.96
CA LYS A 166 1.53 -16.85 3.98
C LYS A 166 1.02 -17.04 2.56
N ASP A 167 0.27 -18.11 2.38
CA ASP A 167 -0.44 -18.40 1.15
C ASP A 167 -1.74 -17.57 1.11
N SER A 168 -1.89 -16.74 0.09
CA SER A 168 -3.10 -15.95 -0.12
C SER A 168 -4.23 -16.72 -0.81
N GLU A 169 -4.00 -17.96 -1.28
CA GLU A 169 -5.00 -18.74 -2.01
C GLU A 169 -6.31 -18.94 -1.22
N PRO A 170 -6.28 -19.36 0.06
CA PRO A 170 -7.52 -19.50 0.84
C PRO A 170 -8.29 -18.19 1.02
N LEU A 171 -7.58 -17.05 1.08
CA LEU A 171 -8.21 -15.72 1.13
C LEU A 171 -8.88 -15.39 -0.19
N ARG A 172 -8.20 -15.59 -1.32
CA ARG A 172 -8.74 -15.34 -2.66
C ARG A 172 -9.98 -16.19 -2.93
N GLU A 173 -9.97 -17.45 -2.52
CA GLU A 173 -11.15 -18.32 -2.61
C GLU A 173 -12.32 -17.83 -1.75
N SER A 174 -12.07 -17.54 -0.46
CA SER A 174 -13.12 -17.09 0.47
C SER A 174 -13.73 -15.73 0.07
N MET A 175 -12.92 -14.87 -0.54
CA MET A 175 -13.33 -13.55 -1.05
C MET A 175 -13.87 -13.60 -2.49
N GLN A 176 -14.02 -14.79 -3.08
CA GLN A 176 -14.54 -15.02 -4.43
C GLN A 176 -13.71 -14.37 -5.54
N TYR A 177 -12.44 -14.07 -5.27
CA TYR A 177 -11.57 -13.40 -6.23
C TYR A 177 -11.27 -14.27 -7.46
N GLU A 178 -11.03 -15.58 -7.25
CA GLU A 178 -10.81 -16.53 -8.35
C GLU A 178 -12.09 -16.72 -9.20
N ALA A 179 -13.26 -16.76 -8.54
CA ALA A 179 -14.54 -16.81 -9.25
C ALA A 179 -14.77 -15.58 -10.12
N PHE A 180 -14.43 -14.39 -9.61
CA PHE A 180 -14.48 -13.12 -10.35
C PHE A 180 -13.54 -13.16 -11.58
N LEU A 181 -12.26 -13.54 -11.41
CA LEU A 181 -11.31 -13.63 -12.52
C LEU A 181 -11.76 -14.62 -13.59
N ASN A 182 -12.28 -15.78 -13.19
CA ASN A 182 -12.79 -16.79 -14.09
C ASN A 182 -14.06 -16.32 -14.82
N GLY A 183 -14.91 -15.54 -14.16
CA GLY A 183 -16.08 -14.90 -14.75
C GLY A 183 -15.68 -13.94 -15.89
N ILE A 184 -14.73 -13.05 -15.63
CA ILE A 184 -14.18 -12.13 -16.63
C ILE A 184 -13.62 -12.90 -17.84
N ARG A 185 -12.72 -13.87 -17.60
CA ARG A 185 -12.10 -14.68 -18.67
C ARG A 185 -13.11 -15.44 -19.52
N ALA A 186 -14.23 -15.86 -18.94
CA ALA A 186 -15.29 -16.57 -19.60
C ALA A 186 -16.33 -15.67 -20.30
N GLY A 187 -16.17 -14.35 -20.23
CA GLY A 187 -17.15 -13.39 -20.77
C GLY A 187 -18.51 -13.48 -20.09
N LYS A 188 -18.56 -13.90 -18.82
CA LYS A 188 -19.80 -14.08 -18.03
C LYS A 188 -20.21 -12.79 -17.29
N GLU A 189 -19.71 -11.65 -17.73
CA GLU A 189 -20.22 -10.38 -17.25
C GLU A 189 -21.62 -10.18 -17.80
N THR A 190 -22.62 -10.42 -16.94
CA THR A 190 -23.99 -9.97 -17.20
C THR A 190 -24.12 -8.59 -16.56
N LEU A 191 -24.00 -7.55 -17.35
CA LEU A 191 -24.39 -6.19 -16.98
C LEU A 191 -25.92 -6.05 -17.06
#